data_e14619e5894c35250779d8c3c07a71dd
#
_entry.id   e14619e5894c35250779d8c3c07a71dd
#
_cell.length_a   1.000
_cell.length_b   1.000
_cell.length_c   1.000
_cell.angle_alpha   90.00
_cell.angle_beta   90.00
_cell.angle_gamma   90.00
#
_symmetry.space_group_name_H-M   'P 1'
#
loop_
_entity.id
_entity.type
_entity.pdbx_description
1 polymer ?
#
loop_
_entity_poly.entity_id
_entity_poly.type
_entity_poly.pdbx_seq_one_letter_code
_entity_poly.pdbx_strand_id
1 'polypeptide(L)'
;MSWNQFNGIELLDEVVSLSLNQEIIIFKHSPRCGISANVLRKFEDRLFASNRDGQFYLVNVISEREVSNAIAQRFQIMHQSPQVLIIKNEKVLAYASHYEILELDL
;
A
#
# COMPACT_ATOMS: atom_id res chain seq x y z
N MET A 1 1.10 -3.65 -15.75
CA MET A 1 1.21 -3.17 -14.38
C MET A 1 1.06 -4.29 -13.40
N SER A 2 1.87 -4.30 -12.38
CA SER A 2 1.83 -5.36 -11.37
C SER A 2 2.31 -4.82 -10.03
N TRP A 3 2.02 -5.59 -9.00
CA TRP A 3 2.51 -5.28 -7.66
C TRP A 3 3.96 -5.72 -7.50
N ASN A 4 4.77 -4.88 -6.87
CA ASN A 4 6.06 -5.29 -6.33
C ASN A 4 5.82 -5.87 -4.94
N GLN A 5 6.42 -7.01 -4.64
CA GLN A 5 6.29 -7.61 -3.31
C GLN A 5 7.20 -6.86 -2.33
N PHE A 6 6.63 -6.40 -1.24
CA PHE A 6 7.38 -5.70 -0.21
C PHE A 6 7.97 -6.74 0.76
N ASN A 7 9.06 -7.36 0.35
CA ASN A 7 9.70 -8.43 1.12
C ASN A 7 10.87 -7.88 1.91
N GLY A 8 10.70 -7.82 3.23
CA GLY A 8 11.76 -7.43 4.14
C GLY A 8 11.78 -5.95 4.46
N ILE A 9 12.11 -5.67 5.72
CA ILE A 9 12.09 -4.31 6.27
C ILE A 9 13.19 -3.42 5.65
N GLU A 10 14.24 -4.03 5.12
CA GLU A 10 15.37 -3.31 4.53
C GLU A 10 14.97 -2.55 3.26
N LEU A 11 13.82 -2.89 2.66
CA LEU A 11 13.32 -2.16 1.51
C LEU A 11 12.64 -0.83 1.87
N LEU A 12 12.31 -0.64 3.15
CA LEU A 12 11.48 0.51 3.53
C LEU A 12 12.14 1.84 3.20
N ASP A 13 13.40 2.02 3.55
CA ASP A 13 14.10 3.28 3.26
C ASP A 13 14.21 3.53 1.76
N GLU A 14 14.46 2.48 0.98
CA GLU A 14 14.53 2.59 -0.47
C GLU A 14 13.19 3.02 -1.06
N VAL A 15 12.11 2.38 -0.63
CA VAL A 15 10.76 2.69 -1.12
C VAL A 15 10.39 4.13 -0.77
N VAL A 16 10.70 4.56 0.45
CA VAL A 16 10.43 5.94 0.87
C VAL A 16 11.24 6.92 0.02
N SER A 17 12.50 6.61 -0.28
CA SER A 17 13.33 7.45 -1.13
C SER A 17 12.79 7.55 -2.55
N LEU A 18 12.25 6.47 -3.10
CA LEU A 18 11.64 6.48 -4.43
C LEU A 18 10.48 7.47 -4.52
N SER A 19 9.81 7.72 -3.40
CA SER A 19 8.68 8.64 -3.37
C SER A 19 9.07 10.10 -3.63
N LEU A 20 10.36 10.42 -3.61
CA LEU A 20 10.83 11.75 -3.98
C LEU A 20 10.65 12.03 -5.47
N ASN A 21 10.67 10.97 -6.29
CA ASN A 21 10.63 11.09 -7.75
C ASN A 21 9.32 10.63 -8.36
N GLN A 22 8.56 9.83 -7.65
CA GLN A 22 7.31 9.27 -8.15
C GLN A 22 6.40 8.91 -7.00
N GLU A 23 5.13 8.70 -7.32
CA GLU A 23 4.14 8.32 -6.34
C GLU A 23 4.27 6.84 -6.01
N ILE A 24 4.16 6.49 -4.75
CA ILE A 24 4.22 5.11 -4.28
C ILE A 24 2.88 4.75 -3.67
N ILE A 25 2.32 3.63 -4.09
CA ILE A 25 1.10 3.09 -3.50
C ILE A 25 1.45 1.80 -2.79
N ILE A 26 1.13 1.72 -1.50
CA ILE A 26 1.34 0.54 -0.68
C ILE A 26 -0.02 -0.03 -0.30
N PHE A 27 -0.25 -1.30 -0.60
CA PHE A 27 -1.46 -2.01 -0.19
C PHE A 27 -1.08 -3.07 0.85
N LYS A 28 -1.61 -2.92 2.05
CA LYS A 28 -1.48 -3.93 3.11
C LYS A 28 -2.62 -4.93 2.97
N HIS A 29 -2.28 -6.16 2.67
CA HIS A 29 -3.23 -7.22 2.36
C HIS A 29 -3.14 -8.37 3.36
N SER A 30 -4.30 -8.80 3.86
CA SER A 30 -4.42 -10.01 4.67
C SER A 30 -4.97 -11.14 3.81
N PRO A 31 -4.14 -12.12 3.41
CA PRO A 31 -4.61 -13.18 2.50
C PRO A 31 -5.66 -14.11 3.10
N ARG A 32 -5.85 -14.06 4.42
CA ARG A 32 -6.86 -14.87 5.10
C ARG A 32 -8.16 -14.13 5.35
N CYS A 33 -8.26 -12.89 4.93
CA CYS A 33 -9.44 -12.06 5.14
C CYS A 33 -10.19 -11.87 3.83
N GLY A 34 -11.44 -12.31 3.78
CA GLY A 34 -12.26 -12.19 2.57
C GLY A 34 -12.51 -10.74 2.17
N ILE A 35 -12.65 -9.84 3.15
CA ILE A 35 -12.82 -8.42 2.86
C ILE A 35 -11.58 -7.87 2.18
N SER A 36 -10.40 -8.24 2.68
CA SER A 36 -9.14 -7.79 2.10
C SER A 36 -8.99 -8.27 0.64
N ALA A 37 -9.31 -9.53 0.38
CA ALA A 37 -9.22 -10.09 -0.97
C ALA A 37 -10.18 -9.38 -1.93
N ASN A 38 -11.40 -9.12 -1.49
CA ASN A 38 -12.42 -8.47 -2.31
C ASN A 38 -12.02 -7.02 -2.63
N VAL A 39 -11.56 -6.29 -1.61
CA VAL A 39 -11.13 -4.89 -1.77
C VAL A 39 -9.89 -4.82 -2.68
N LEU A 40 -8.94 -5.73 -2.50
CA LEU A 40 -7.73 -5.76 -3.33
C LEU A 40 -8.09 -5.92 -4.80
N ARG A 41 -8.97 -6.89 -5.13
CA ARG A 41 -9.36 -7.12 -6.52
C ARG A 41 -10.00 -5.88 -7.14
N LYS A 42 -10.94 -5.25 -6.41
CA LYS A 42 -11.63 -4.06 -6.91
C LYS A 42 -10.69 -2.87 -7.03
N PHE A 43 -9.79 -2.73 -6.08
CA PHE A 43 -8.82 -1.65 -6.11
C PHE A 43 -7.84 -1.82 -7.29
N GLU A 44 -7.38 -3.05 -7.53
CA GLU A 44 -6.52 -3.35 -8.67
C GLU A 44 -7.17 -2.95 -9.98
N ASP A 45 -8.44 -3.30 -10.16
CA ASP A 45 -9.17 -2.98 -11.39
C ASP A 45 -9.20 -1.46 -11.61
N ARG A 46 -9.47 -0.70 -10.58
CA ARG A 46 -9.49 0.77 -10.67
C ARG A 46 -8.09 1.34 -10.93
N LEU A 47 -7.11 0.83 -10.19
CA LEU A 47 -5.73 1.33 -10.29
C LEU A 47 -5.15 1.11 -11.67
N PHE A 48 -5.28 -0.10 -12.21
CA PHE A 48 -4.69 -0.45 -13.49
C PHE A 48 -5.45 0.20 -14.66
N ALA A 49 -6.75 0.47 -14.49
CA ALA A 49 -7.53 1.19 -15.48
C ALA A 49 -7.23 2.69 -15.49
N SER A 50 -6.71 3.24 -14.39
CA SER A 50 -6.48 4.68 -14.26
C SER A 50 -5.26 5.18 -15.02
N ASN A 51 -4.40 4.29 -15.52
CA ASN A 51 -3.13 4.65 -16.17
C ASN A 51 -2.20 5.46 -15.27
N ARG A 52 -2.32 5.28 -13.96
CA ARG A 52 -1.54 6.04 -13.00
C ARG A 52 -0.08 5.64 -13.04
N ASP A 53 0.81 6.62 -13.14
CA ASP A 53 2.24 6.37 -13.04
C ASP A 53 2.63 6.18 -11.58
N GLY A 54 3.71 5.43 -11.35
CA GLY A 54 4.23 5.21 -10.02
C GLY A 54 4.66 3.77 -9.80
N GLN A 55 4.97 3.47 -8.56
CA GLN A 55 5.33 2.12 -8.14
C GLN A 55 4.29 1.61 -7.15
N PHE A 56 3.92 0.35 -7.28
CA PHE A 56 2.87 -0.27 -6.48
C PHE A 56 3.45 -1.44 -5.69
N TYR A 57 3.28 -1.41 -4.37
CA TYR A 57 3.84 -2.40 -3.46
C TYR A 57 2.74 -3.10 -2.68
N LEU A 58 2.83 -4.43 -2.62
CA LEU A 58 1.90 -5.25 -1.87
C LEU A 58 2.60 -5.80 -0.63
N VAL A 59 2.02 -5.57 0.53
CA VAL A 59 2.52 -6.11 1.80
C VAL A 59 1.58 -7.21 2.27
N ASN A 60 2.08 -8.43 2.38
CA ASN A 60 1.35 -9.52 3.02
C ASN A 60 1.52 -9.35 4.54
N VAL A 61 0.47 -8.92 5.22
CA VAL A 61 0.58 -8.55 6.64
C VAL A 61 0.81 -9.74 7.56
N ILE A 62 0.60 -10.97 7.06
CA ILE A 62 0.85 -12.18 7.84
C ILE A 62 2.31 -12.56 7.76
N SER A 63 2.85 -12.71 6.54
CA SER A 63 4.25 -13.12 6.34
C SER A 63 5.23 -11.97 6.53
N GLU A 64 4.81 -10.73 6.30
CA GLU A 64 5.65 -9.53 6.43
C GLU A 64 5.11 -8.59 7.51
N ARG A 65 4.80 -9.16 8.66
CA ARG A 65 4.28 -8.37 9.80
C ARG A 65 5.24 -7.26 10.21
N GLU A 66 6.53 -7.55 10.20
CA GLU A 66 7.55 -6.57 10.56
C GLU A 66 7.52 -5.36 9.62
N VAL A 67 7.36 -5.60 8.33
CA VAL A 67 7.23 -4.53 7.33
C VAL A 67 5.98 -3.72 7.60
N SER A 68 4.85 -4.39 7.84
CA SER A 68 3.58 -3.72 8.08
C SER A 68 3.66 -2.83 9.32
N ASN A 69 4.28 -3.31 10.39
CA ASN A 69 4.45 -2.54 11.62
C ASN A 69 5.41 -1.37 11.42
N ALA A 70 6.48 -1.57 10.66
CA ALA A 70 7.44 -0.50 10.38
C ALA A 70 6.82 0.62 9.56
N ILE A 71 5.94 0.29 8.62
CA ILE A 71 5.22 1.30 7.83
C ILE A 71 4.31 2.12 8.74
N ALA A 72 3.56 1.45 9.63
CA ALA A 72 2.68 2.13 10.57
C ALA A 72 3.47 3.10 11.45
N GLN A 73 4.62 2.67 11.94
CA GLN A 73 5.47 3.49 12.80
C GLN A 73 6.11 4.65 12.03
N ARG A 74 6.62 4.37 10.83
CA ARG A 74 7.30 5.39 10.00
C ARG A 74 6.38 6.55 9.68
N PHE A 75 5.13 6.26 9.32
CA PHE A 75 4.18 7.27 8.86
C PHE A 75 3.17 7.69 9.93
N GLN A 76 3.25 7.12 11.13
CA GLN A 76 2.33 7.43 12.24
C GLN A 76 0.88 7.21 11.85
N ILE A 77 0.62 6.10 11.16
CA ILE A 77 -0.73 5.69 10.76
C ILE A 77 -1.01 4.34 11.38
N MET A 78 -2.08 4.26 12.18
CA MET A 78 -2.47 3.03 12.84
C MET A 78 -2.62 1.89 11.84
N HIS A 79 -2.04 0.75 12.15
CA HIS A 79 -2.14 -0.43 11.31
C HIS A 79 -3.59 -0.86 11.14
N GLN A 80 -3.98 -1.08 9.89
CA GLN A 80 -5.25 -1.69 9.51
C GLN A 80 -4.98 -2.60 8.32
N SER A 81 -5.89 -3.54 8.04
CA SER A 81 -5.78 -4.47 6.92
C SER A 81 -7.19 -4.86 6.47
N PRO A 82 -7.57 -4.60 5.21
CA PRO A 82 -6.78 -3.96 4.16
C PRO A 82 -6.58 -2.47 4.41
N GLN A 83 -5.44 -1.97 3.98
CA GLN A 83 -5.15 -0.55 4.08
C GLN A 83 -4.27 -0.13 2.90
N VAL A 84 -4.55 1.05 2.36
CA VAL A 84 -3.75 1.66 1.30
C VAL A 84 -3.12 2.94 1.80
N LEU A 85 -1.85 3.14 1.49
CA LEU A 85 -1.15 4.40 1.70
C LEU A 85 -0.61 4.89 0.35
N ILE A 86 -0.84 6.15 0.05
CA ILE A 86 -0.28 6.80 -1.13
C ILE A 86 0.77 7.78 -0.66
N ILE A 87 2.01 7.57 -1.10
CA ILE A 87 3.18 8.29 -0.59
C ILE A 87 3.82 9.08 -1.71
N LYS A 88 4.17 10.34 -1.42
CA LYS A 88 4.90 11.22 -2.32
C LYS A 88 5.73 12.16 -1.48
N ASN A 89 6.97 12.43 -1.93
CA ASN A 89 7.90 13.29 -1.21
C ASN A 89 8.09 12.86 0.25
N GLU A 90 8.17 11.55 0.46
CA GLU A 90 8.37 10.91 1.76
C GLU A 90 7.22 11.13 2.76
N LYS A 91 6.07 11.57 2.27
CA LYS A 91 4.89 11.85 3.10
C LYS A 91 3.67 11.12 2.57
N VAL A 92 2.73 10.84 3.47
CA VAL A 92 1.46 10.23 3.07
C VAL A 92 0.56 11.33 2.52
N LEU A 93 0.18 11.20 1.24
CA LEU A 93 -0.80 12.08 0.61
C LEU A 93 -2.22 11.70 0.99
N ALA A 94 -2.47 10.41 1.05
CA ALA A 94 -3.79 9.88 1.36
C ALA A 94 -3.65 8.46 1.87
N TYR A 95 -4.59 8.04 2.69
CA TYR A 95 -4.67 6.65 3.14
C TYR A 95 -6.12 6.31 3.43
N ALA A 96 -6.43 5.02 3.35
CA ALA A 96 -7.77 4.53 3.65
C ALA A 96 -7.69 3.07 4.06
N SER A 97 -8.70 2.61 4.78
CA SER A 97 -8.77 1.24 5.27
C SER A 97 -10.12 0.63 4.93
N HIS A 98 -10.13 -0.70 4.79
CA HIS A 98 -11.36 -1.46 4.53
C HIS A 98 -12.05 -0.96 3.25
N TYR A 99 -13.35 -0.85 3.24
CA TYR A 99 -14.09 -0.46 2.03
C TYR A 99 -13.86 0.99 1.61
N GLU A 100 -13.38 1.84 2.51
CA GLU A 100 -13.06 3.21 2.17
C GLU A 100 -11.92 3.33 1.16
N ILE A 101 -11.12 2.27 1.02
CA ILE A 101 -10.09 2.20 -0.02
C ILE A 101 -10.68 2.44 -1.40
N LEU A 102 -11.90 1.97 -1.63
CA LEU A 102 -12.58 2.08 -2.92
C LEU A 102 -13.08 3.50 -3.21
N GLU A 103 -12.99 4.40 -2.24
CA GLU A 103 -13.37 5.80 -2.40
C GLU A 103 -12.17 6.72 -2.65
N LEU A 104 -10.93 6.17 -2.64
CA LEU A 104 -9.75 6.96 -2.93
C LEU A 104 -9.77 7.44 -4.39
N ASP A 105 -9.30 8.67 -4.60
CA ASP A 105 -9.13 9.22 -5.94
C ASP A 105 -7.91 8.58 -6.61
N LEU A 106 -8.12 8.06 -7.81
CA LEU A 106 -7.04 7.44 -8.60
C LEU A 106 -6.88 8.08 -9.97
#